data_23305d190570bd4cba58d51ae6e8c432
#
_entry.id   23305d190570bd4cba58d51ae6e8c432
#
_cell.length_a   1.000
_cell.length_b   1.000
_cell.length_c   1.000
_cell.angle_alpha   90.00
_cell.angle_beta   90.00
_cell.angle_gamma   90.00
#
_symmetry.space_group_name_H-M   'P 1'
#
loop_
_entity.id
_entity.type
_entity.pdbx_description
1 polymer ?
#
loop_
_entity_poly.entity_id
_entity_poly.type
_entity_poly.pdbx_seq_one_letter_code
_entity_poly.pdbx_strand_id
1 'polypeptide(L)'
;MSHALIYSSVPCDGRFKRFNLHSFYPEGTDTKNGELMIKLTRGLLITNQGVQQFAWNVTFEITNGGLLAFNEPYPYNAPLEGYQPSATLDGPTNFVDWGNGLRQGYYFNSKGGQVYGRMDIRMMPGQSHASLRADIYANVTGSRNLELDNNKLIDWRQSKLWTNIWPNGPGWQH
;
A
#
# COMPACT_ATOMS: atom_id res chain seq x y z
N MET A 1 -14.71 -0.95 -10.20
CA MET A 1 -13.62 -1.00 -9.21
C MET A 1 -12.29 -0.98 -9.94
N SER A 2 -11.27 -0.36 -9.40
CA SER A 2 -9.90 -0.39 -9.92
C SER A 2 -9.02 -1.25 -9.02
N HIS A 3 -8.03 -1.92 -9.60
CA HIS A 3 -7.02 -2.67 -8.87
C HIS A 3 -5.65 -2.07 -9.20
N ALA A 4 -4.87 -1.76 -8.20
CA ALA A 4 -3.50 -1.29 -8.33
C ALA A 4 -2.56 -2.17 -7.50
N LEU A 5 -1.35 -2.36 -8.02
CA LEU A 5 -0.30 -3.09 -7.33
C LEU A 5 0.91 -2.17 -7.21
N ILE A 6 1.31 -1.90 -5.98
CA ILE A 6 2.53 -1.13 -5.68
C ILE A 6 3.64 -2.10 -5.33
N TYR A 7 4.75 -2.03 -6.06
CA TYR A 7 6.03 -2.58 -5.66
C TYR A 7 7.02 -1.44 -5.51
N SER A 8 7.58 -1.26 -4.33
CA SER A 8 8.48 -0.14 -4.09
C SER A 8 9.46 -0.43 -2.95
N SER A 9 10.43 0.44 -2.84
CA SER A 9 11.36 0.51 -1.73
C SER A 9 11.06 1.78 -0.93
N VAL A 10 10.89 1.65 0.39
CA VAL A 10 10.65 2.77 1.31
C VAL A 10 11.92 2.99 2.13
N PRO A 11 12.58 4.17 2.04
CA PRO A 11 13.78 4.44 2.84
C PRO A 11 13.46 4.49 4.33
N CYS A 12 14.45 4.08 5.16
CA CYS A 12 14.34 4.13 6.62
C CYS A 12 14.81 5.50 7.20
N ASP A 13 14.59 6.58 6.47
CA ASP A 13 15.09 7.92 6.80
C ASP A 13 14.07 8.81 7.53
N GLY A 14 12.91 8.27 7.82
CA GLY A 14 11.83 8.99 8.48
C GLY A 14 11.08 10.00 7.60
N ARG A 15 11.31 9.98 6.29
CA ARG A 15 10.59 10.83 5.33
C ARG A 15 9.40 10.09 4.74
N PHE A 16 8.34 10.84 4.45
CA PHE A 16 7.20 10.27 3.74
C PHE A 16 7.52 10.03 2.28
N LYS A 17 7.23 8.81 1.83
CA LYS A 17 7.12 8.47 0.42
C LYS A 17 5.66 8.41 0.03
N ARG A 18 5.29 9.00 -1.12
CA ARG A 18 3.91 9.14 -1.56
C ARG A 18 3.60 8.21 -2.70
N PHE A 19 2.40 7.63 -2.67
CA PHE A 19 1.90 6.70 -3.68
C PHE A 19 0.48 7.10 -4.10
N ASN A 20 0.17 6.89 -5.35
CA ASN A 20 -1.17 7.10 -5.86
C ASN A 20 -2.02 5.83 -5.62
N LEU A 21 -3.20 5.98 -5.02
CA LEU A 21 -4.13 4.89 -4.77
C LEU A 21 -4.89 4.43 -6.02
N HIS A 22 -4.84 5.20 -7.11
CA HIS A 22 -5.69 5.02 -8.29
C HIS A 22 -4.92 4.80 -9.57
N SER A 23 -3.60 4.99 -9.57
CA SER A 23 -2.80 4.80 -10.77
C SER A 23 -2.12 3.45 -10.76
N PHE A 24 -2.27 2.77 -11.89
CA PHE A 24 -1.69 1.47 -12.19
C PHE A 24 -0.21 1.54 -12.60
N TYR A 25 0.58 2.43 -12.00
CA TYR A 25 2.01 2.44 -12.29
C TYR A 25 2.67 1.26 -11.57
N PRO A 26 3.22 0.28 -12.31
CA PRO A 26 3.87 -0.90 -11.72
C PRO A 26 5.15 -0.55 -10.94
N GLU A 27 5.70 0.61 -11.16
CA GLU A 27 6.80 1.15 -10.37
C GLU A 27 6.25 2.22 -9.45
N GLY A 28 6.28 1.95 -8.14
CA GLY A 28 5.88 2.89 -7.10
C GLY A 28 6.71 4.17 -7.16
N THR A 29 6.45 4.98 -8.17
CA THR A 29 7.06 6.29 -8.31
C THR A 29 6.54 7.16 -7.19
N ASP A 30 7.47 7.74 -6.45
CA ASP A 30 7.19 8.81 -5.50
C ASP A 30 6.48 9.93 -6.27
N THR A 31 5.19 10.07 -6.07
CA THR A 31 4.38 11.07 -6.76
C THR A 31 4.14 12.23 -5.82
N LYS A 32 4.46 13.45 -6.23
CA LYS A 32 4.23 14.65 -5.41
C LYS A 32 2.80 14.77 -4.88
N ASN A 33 1.84 14.17 -5.57
CA ASN A 33 0.40 14.27 -5.29
C ASN A 33 -0.22 12.92 -4.88
N GLY A 34 0.58 11.93 -4.48
CA GLY A 34 0.05 10.64 -4.02
C GLY A 34 -0.75 10.78 -2.73
N GLU A 35 -1.88 10.12 -2.67
CA GLU A 35 -2.77 10.16 -1.50
C GLU A 35 -2.27 9.29 -0.35
N LEU A 36 -1.66 8.13 -0.65
CA LEU A 36 -1.07 7.25 0.35
C LEU A 36 0.35 7.71 0.66
N MET A 37 0.60 8.02 1.91
CA MET A 37 1.90 8.40 2.44
C MET A 37 2.42 7.33 3.38
N ILE A 38 3.66 6.91 3.18
CA ILE A 38 4.32 5.89 4.00
C ILE A 38 5.63 6.44 4.51
N LYS A 39 5.82 6.40 5.81
CA LYS A 39 7.04 6.79 6.50
C LYS A 39 7.57 5.60 7.29
N LEU A 40 8.86 5.32 7.14
CA LEU A 40 9.53 4.26 7.89
C LEU A 40 10.72 4.85 8.65
N THR A 41 10.82 4.48 9.92
CA THR A 41 11.97 4.73 10.76
C THR A 41 12.50 3.43 11.32
N ARG A 42 13.79 3.36 11.58
CA ARG A 42 14.39 2.25 12.30
C ARG A 42 15.22 2.72 13.47
N GLY A 43 15.29 1.90 14.51
CA GLY A 43 16.19 2.08 15.64
C GLY A 43 17.62 1.65 15.34
N LEU A 44 18.42 1.61 16.38
CA LEU A 44 19.80 1.14 16.32
C LEU A 44 19.85 -0.34 15.93
N LEU A 45 20.86 -0.69 15.15
CA LEU A 45 21.15 -2.07 14.81
C LEU A 45 21.72 -2.79 16.03
N ILE A 46 21.13 -3.93 16.35
CA ILE A 46 21.57 -4.80 17.43
C ILE A 46 22.00 -6.14 16.80
N THR A 47 23.15 -6.64 17.18
CA THR A 47 23.61 -7.99 16.75
C THR A 47 23.34 -8.98 17.89
N ASN A 48 22.46 -9.93 17.66
CA ASN A 48 22.17 -10.99 18.58
C ASN A 48 22.45 -12.34 17.90
N GLN A 49 23.32 -13.14 18.48
CA GLN A 49 23.72 -14.46 17.93
C GLN A 49 24.10 -14.43 16.43
N GLY A 50 24.78 -13.36 16.00
CA GLY A 50 25.17 -13.19 14.59
C GLY A 50 24.07 -12.66 13.66
N VAL A 51 22.84 -12.49 14.15
CA VAL A 51 21.73 -11.92 13.40
C VAL A 51 21.60 -10.44 13.74
N GLN A 52 21.61 -9.60 12.70
CA GLN A 52 21.39 -8.17 12.87
C GLN A 52 19.88 -7.90 12.92
N GLN A 53 19.44 -7.31 14.02
CA GLN A 53 18.05 -6.94 14.26
C GLN A 53 17.95 -5.45 14.62
N PHE A 54 16.81 -4.84 14.36
CA PHE A 54 16.51 -3.47 14.75
C PHE A 54 15.01 -3.31 14.99
N ALA A 55 14.65 -2.46 15.92
CA ALA A 55 13.27 -2.00 16.04
C ALA A 55 12.94 -1.08 14.86
N TRP A 56 11.73 -1.13 14.36
CA TRP A 56 11.27 -0.26 13.30
C TRP A 56 9.83 0.19 13.57
N ASN A 57 9.48 1.30 12.96
CA ASN A 57 8.15 1.87 13.04
C ASN A 57 7.74 2.32 11.64
N VAL A 58 6.55 1.95 11.22
CA VAL A 58 5.96 2.41 9.97
C VAL A 58 4.66 3.14 10.22
N THR A 59 4.52 4.30 9.60
CA THR A 59 3.29 5.11 9.62
C THR A 59 2.71 5.17 8.21
N PHE A 60 1.42 4.89 8.11
CA PHE A 60 0.61 5.05 6.90
C PHE A 60 -0.37 6.20 7.10
N GLU A 61 -0.51 7.05 6.11
CA GLU A 61 -1.47 8.17 6.14
C GLU A 61 -2.19 8.27 4.78
N ILE A 62 -3.46 8.68 4.80
CA ILE A 62 -4.22 9.00 3.59
C ILE A 62 -4.58 10.49 3.59
N THR A 63 -4.10 11.19 2.57
CA THR A 63 -4.44 12.62 2.40
C THR A 63 -5.93 12.79 2.10
N ASN A 64 -6.62 13.65 2.88
CA ASN A 64 -8.06 13.88 2.79
C ASN A 64 -8.89 12.59 2.88
N GLY A 65 -8.49 11.70 3.79
CA GLY A 65 -9.13 10.43 4.01
C GLY A 65 -8.67 9.76 5.28
N GLY A 66 -8.77 8.44 5.33
CA GLY A 66 -8.34 7.68 6.49
C GLY A 66 -8.24 6.19 6.23
N LEU A 67 -7.76 5.50 7.25
CA LEU A 67 -7.47 4.07 7.31
C LEU A 67 -8.26 3.43 8.45
N LEU A 68 -8.76 2.23 8.21
CA LEU A 68 -9.36 1.39 9.23
C LEU A 68 -8.82 -0.04 9.06
N ALA A 69 -8.08 -0.53 10.05
CA ALA A 69 -7.52 -1.88 10.01
C ALA A 69 -8.62 -2.95 9.96
N PHE A 70 -8.37 -4.00 9.18
CA PHE A 70 -9.23 -5.18 9.16
C PHE A 70 -8.39 -6.46 9.21
N ASN A 71 -9.03 -7.52 9.74
CA ASN A 71 -8.46 -8.87 9.78
C ASN A 71 -9.36 -9.89 9.07
N GLU A 72 -10.39 -9.42 8.39
CA GLU A 72 -11.34 -10.26 7.66
C GLU A 72 -10.69 -10.82 6.40
N PRO A 73 -10.89 -12.10 6.07
CA PRO A 73 -10.30 -12.69 4.87
C PRO A 73 -10.89 -12.13 3.57
N TYR A 74 -12.16 -11.67 3.59
CA TYR A 74 -12.88 -11.18 2.41
C TYR A 74 -13.73 -9.94 2.73
N PRO A 75 -13.14 -8.75 2.77
CA PRO A 75 -13.85 -7.52 3.04
C PRO A 75 -14.64 -7.05 1.79
N TYR A 76 -15.96 -7.31 1.77
CA TYR A 76 -16.80 -6.95 0.64
C TYR A 76 -17.37 -5.54 0.70
N ASN A 77 -17.53 -5.00 1.90
CA ASN A 77 -18.08 -3.66 2.09
C ASN A 77 -17.19 -2.82 3.01
N ALA A 78 -16.77 -1.65 2.52
CA ALA A 78 -16.07 -0.69 3.36
C ALA A 78 -17.03 -0.16 4.46
N PRO A 79 -16.61 -0.07 5.72
CA PRO A 79 -17.36 0.58 6.79
C PRO A 79 -17.71 2.03 6.45
N LEU A 80 -18.77 2.57 7.07
CA LEU A 80 -19.14 3.98 6.87
C LEU A 80 -18.22 4.93 7.64
N GLU A 81 -17.76 4.50 8.81
CA GLU A 81 -17.04 5.31 9.79
C GLU A 81 -15.92 4.52 10.48
N GLY A 82 -15.21 5.14 11.40
CA GLY A 82 -14.11 4.51 12.14
C GLY A 82 -12.73 4.74 11.53
N TYR A 83 -12.66 5.45 10.40
CA TYR A 83 -11.40 5.75 9.74
C TYR A 83 -10.56 6.74 10.54
N GLN A 84 -9.29 6.43 10.69
CA GLN A 84 -8.29 7.30 11.32
C GLN A 84 -7.38 7.89 10.24
N PRO A 85 -6.94 9.15 10.35
CA PRO A 85 -6.11 9.80 9.32
C PRO A 85 -4.76 9.11 9.14
N SER A 86 -4.28 8.40 10.17
CA SER A 86 -3.03 7.65 10.15
C SER A 86 -3.15 6.34 10.92
N ALA A 87 -2.30 5.37 10.56
CA ALA A 87 -2.08 4.13 11.28
C ALA A 87 -0.59 3.90 11.44
N THR A 88 -0.17 3.52 12.64
CA THR A 88 1.23 3.24 12.96
C THR A 88 1.38 1.82 13.47
N LEU A 89 2.41 1.14 12.97
CA LEU A 89 2.76 -0.21 13.37
C LEU A 89 4.21 -0.26 13.81
N ASP A 90 4.46 -0.95 14.92
CA ASP A 90 5.76 -1.12 15.52
C ASP A 90 6.25 -2.55 15.34
N GLY A 91 7.49 -2.69 14.89
CA GLY A 91 8.22 -3.97 14.87
C GLY A 91 9.36 -3.94 15.88
N PRO A 92 9.15 -4.42 17.12
CA PRO A 92 10.22 -4.49 18.12
C PRO A 92 11.26 -5.55 17.71
N THR A 93 12.49 -5.42 18.23
CA THR A 93 13.60 -6.33 17.93
C THR A 93 13.33 -7.79 18.29
N ASN A 94 12.48 -8.03 19.28
CA ASN A 94 12.08 -9.37 19.74
C ASN A 94 10.80 -9.88 19.05
N PHE A 95 10.36 -9.24 17.98
CA PHE A 95 9.19 -9.69 17.24
C PHE A 95 9.46 -11.08 16.64
N VAL A 96 8.61 -12.06 16.97
CA VAL A 96 8.81 -13.47 16.60
C VAL A 96 8.90 -13.65 15.08
N ASP A 97 8.13 -12.87 14.34
CA ASP A 97 8.08 -12.91 12.87
C ASP A 97 8.92 -11.81 12.20
N TRP A 98 9.96 -11.31 12.87
CA TRP A 98 10.77 -10.21 12.36
C TRP A 98 11.28 -10.46 10.94
N GLY A 99 11.69 -11.69 10.63
CA GLY A 99 12.14 -12.12 9.30
C GLY A 99 11.04 -12.25 8.25
N ASN A 100 9.77 -12.36 8.67
CA ASN A 100 8.62 -12.47 7.77
C ASN A 100 8.01 -11.12 7.40
N GLY A 101 8.46 -10.07 8.07
CA GLY A 101 7.98 -8.71 7.85
C GLY A 101 6.55 -8.49 8.38
N LEU A 102 5.98 -7.38 7.94
CA LEU A 102 4.65 -6.94 8.31
C LEU A 102 3.63 -7.35 7.24
N ARG A 103 2.44 -7.79 7.69
CA ARG A 103 1.24 -7.89 6.85
C ARG A 103 0.09 -7.22 7.56
N GLN A 104 -0.59 -6.28 6.87
CA GLN A 104 -1.75 -5.60 7.42
C GLN A 104 -2.74 -5.24 6.32
N GLY A 105 -4.01 -5.54 6.55
CA GLY A 105 -5.13 -5.10 5.73
C GLY A 105 -5.73 -3.81 6.25
N TYR A 106 -6.07 -2.89 5.35
CA TYR A 106 -6.81 -1.66 5.66
C TYR A 106 -7.94 -1.44 4.69
N TYR A 107 -9.12 -1.09 5.22
CA TYR A 107 -10.04 -0.26 4.47
C TYR A 107 -9.47 1.15 4.42
N PHE A 108 -9.76 1.86 3.35
CA PHE A 108 -9.47 3.27 3.25
C PHE A 108 -10.62 4.04 2.64
N ASN A 109 -10.71 5.31 2.99
CA ASN A 109 -11.42 6.30 2.21
C ASN A 109 -10.45 7.40 1.78
N SER A 110 -10.75 8.08 0.69
CA SER A 110 -9.98 9.22 0.22
C SER A 110 -10.86 10.25 -0.47
N LYS A 111 -10.28 11.41 -0.81
CA LYS A 111 -10.99 12.54 -1.46
C LYS A 111 -12.26 12.96 -0.70
N GLY A 112 -12.19 13.00 0.63
CA GLY A 112 -13.34 13.38 1.46
C GLY A 112 -14.49 12.38 1.41
N GLY A 113 -14.21 11.07 1.27
CA GLY A 113 -15.24 10.02 1.22
C GLY A 113 -15.81 9.76 -0.18
N GLN A 114 -15.22 10.33 -1.23
CA GLN A 114 -15.65 10.06 -2.61
C GLN A 114 -15.08 8.75 -3.18
N VAL A 115 -14.07 8.19 -2.53
CA VAL A 115 -13.45 6.93 -2.89
C VAL A 115 -13.35 6.04 -1.68
N TYR A 116 -13.78 4.80 -1.81
CA TYR A 116 -13.60 3.75 -0.81
C TYR A 116 -12.80 2.62 -1.40
N GLY A 117 -12.03 1.96 -0.55
CA GLY A 117 -11.24 0.82 -1.00
C GLY A 117 -10.72 -0.03 0.14
N ARG A 118 -9.97 -1.04 -0.26
CA ARG A 118 -9.16 -1.87 0.62
C ARG A 118 -7.75 -1.97 0.09
N MET A 119 -6.79 -2.18 0.96
CA MET A 119 -5.43 -2.49 0.59
C MET A 119 -4.84 -3.55 1.52
N ASP A 120 -4.09 -4.46 0.93
CA ASP A 120 -3.32 -5.48 1.62
C ASP A 120 -1.84 -5.11 1.50
N ILE A 121 -1.24 -4.74 2.62
CA ILE A 121 0.15 -4.29 2.68
C ILE A 121 1.02 -5.43 3.19
N ARG A 122 2.13 -5.63 2.49
CA ARG A 122 3.26 -6.45 2.95
C ARG A 122 4.51 -5.59 2.90
N MET A 123 5.22 -5.55 4.00
CA MET A 123 6.45 -4.79 4.12
C MET A 123 7.52 -5.62 4.81
N MET A 124 8.69 -5.73 4.19
CA MET A 124 9.85 -6.38 4.78
C MET A 124 10.92 -5.33 5.08
N PRO A 125 11.15 -5.03 6.36
CA PRO A 125 12.16 -4.06 6.75
C PRO A 125 13.57 -4.56 6.40
N GLY A 126 14.39 -3.66 5.91
CA GLY A 126 15.81 -3.87 5.65
C GLY A 126 16.65 -2.82 6.33
N GLN A 127 17.97 -2.91 6.22
CA GLN A 127 18.88 -2.00 6.95
C GLN A 127 18.74 -0.54 6.52
N SER A 128 18.55 -0.26 5.25
CA SER A 128 18.43 1.10 4.70
C SER A 128 17.06 1.38 4.08
N HIS A 129 16.39 0.35 3.63
CA HIS A 129 15.09 0.42 2.97
C HIS A 129 14.26 -0.78 3.35
N ALA A 130 12.94 -0.61 3.37
CA ALA A 130 12.01 -1.74 3.38
C ALA A 130 11.48 -2.00 1.97
N SER A 131 11.31 -3.27 1.62
CA SER A 131 10.54 -3.63 0.44
C SER A 131 9.04 -3.53 0.78
N LEU A 132 8.29 -2.85 -0.07
CA LEU A 132 6.85 -2.66 0.04
C LEU A 132 6.15 -3.36 -1.11
N ARG A 133 5.14 -4.15 -0.78
CA ARG A 133 4.10 -4.57 -1.70
C ARG A 133 2.75 -4.14 -1.15
N ALA A 134 1.93 -3.49 -1.96
CA ALA A 134 0.55 -3.20 -1.61
C ALA A 134 -0.39 -3.56 -2.76
N ASP A 135 -1.36 -4.43 -2.47
CA ASP A 135 -2.46 -4.79 -3.36
C ASP A 135 -3.64 -3.89 -3.01
N ILE A 136 -4.05 -3.00 -3.91
CA ILE A 136 -5.04 -1.96 -3.66
C ILE A 136 -6.25 -2.15 -4.57
N TYR A 137 -7.43 -2.17 -3.97
CA TYR A 137 -8.72 -2.23 -4.65
C TYR A 137 -9.51 -0.99 -4.29
N ALA A 138 -9.82 -0.14 -5.27
CA ALA A 138 -10.51 1.12 -5.06
C ALA A 138 -11.80 1.22 -5.85
N ASN A 139 -12.87 1.66 -5.20
CA ASN A 139 -14.12 2.02 -5.84
C ASN A 139 -14.21 3.55 -5.96
N VAL A 140 -13.97 4.04 -7.17
CA VAL A 140 -13.92 5.47 -7.50
C VAL A 140 -15.31 6.09 -7.73
N THR A 141 -16.38 5.33 -7.56
CA THR A 141 -17.76 5.84 -7.72
C THR A 141 -18.38 6.32 -6.42
N GLY A 142 -17.64 6.27 -5.31
CA GLY A 142 -18.15 6.57 -3.97
C GLY A 142 -18.94 5.42 -3.33
N SER A 143 -19.15 4.31 -4.03
CA SER A 143 -19.77 3.13 -3.45
C SER A 143 -18.79 2.43 -2.49
N ARG A 144 -19.33 1.96 -1.37
CA ARG A 144 -18.59 1.15 -0.38
C ARG A 144 -18.52 -0.33 -0.74
N ASN A 145 -19.22 -0.76 -1.79
CA ASN A 145 -19.12 -2.14 -2.27
C ASN A 145 -17.73 -2.38 -2.88
N LEU A 146 -16.98 -3.31 -2.29
CA LEU A 146 -15.63 -3.71 -2.67
C LEU A 146 -15.59 -5.09 -3.34
N GLU A 147 -16.75 -5.63 -3.72
CA GLU A 147 -16.80 -6.86 -4.50
C GLU A 147 -16.12 -6.66 -5.86
N LEU A 148 -15.24 -7.59 -6.15
CA LEU A 148 -14.53 -7.60 -7.41
C LEU A 148 -15.45 -8.23 -8.47
N ASP A 149 -16.10 -7.41 -9.26
CA ASP A 149 -16.75 -7.87 -10.48
C ASP A 149 -15.69 -7.99 -11.58
N ASN A 150 -15.20 -9.20 -11.81
CA ASN A 150 -14.17 -9.45 -12.81
C ASN A 150 -14.59 -9.02 -14.23
N ASN A 151 -15.89 -8.93 -14.50
CA ASN A 151 -16.40 -8.46 -15.79
C ASN A 151 -16.39 -6.93 -15.92
N LYS A 152 -16.23 -6.22 -14.81
CA LYS A 152 -16.16 -4.75 -14.74
C LYS A 152 -14.80 -4.23 -14.30
N LEU A 153 -13.80 -5.08 -14.19
CA LEU A 153 -12.42 -4.64 -14.01
C LEU A 153 -12.03 -3.78 -15.21
N ILE A 154 -11.65 -2.56 -14.92
CA ILE A 154 -10.97 -1.75 -15.93
C ILE A 154 -9.62 -2.43 -16.18
N ASP A 155 -9.52 -3.13 -17.30
CA ASP A 155 -8.25 -3.70 -17.72
C ASP A 155 -7.28 -2.52 -17.98
N TRP A 156 -6.35 -2.34 -17.08
CA TRP A 156 -5.33 -1.28 -17.18
C TRP A 156 -4.53 -1.35 -18.48
N ARG A 157 -4.41 -2.55 -19.08
CA ARG A 157 -3.73 -2.78 -20.36
C ARG A 157 -4.47 -2.12 -21.54
N GLN A 158 -5.76 -1.92 -21.41
CA GLN A 158 -6.61 -1.24 -22.39
C GLN A 158 -6.74 0.27 -22.13
N SER A 159 -6.19 0.78 -21.03
CA SER A 159 -6.21 2.21 -20.76
C SER A 159 -5.30 2.94 -21.75
N LYS A 160 -5.80 4.04 -22.33
CA LYS A 160 -5.00 4.91 -23.23
C LYS A 160 -3.70 5.41 -22.59
N LEU A 161 -3.61 5.39 -21.27
CA LEU A 161 -2.40 5.73 -20.53
C LEU A 161 -1.28 4.70 -20.73
N TRP A 162 -1.60 3.40 -20.84
CA TRP A 162 -0.61 2.35 -21.09
C TRP A 162 0.03 2.49 -22.46
N THR A 163 -0.77 2.73 -23.49
CA THR A 163 -0.26 2.88 -24.87
C THR A 163 0.61 4.12 -25.04
N ASN A 164 0.42 5.16 -24.24
CA ASN A 164 1.25 6.37 -24.26
C ASN A 164 2.57 6.23 -23.50
N ILE A 165 2.65 5.32 -22.52
CA ILE A 165 3.85 5.13 -21.69
C ILE A 165 4.75 4.05 -22.27
N TRP A 166 4.17 3.03 -22.91
CA TRP A 166 4.89 1.92 -23.53
C TRP A 166 4.37 1.64 -24.94
N PRO A 167 4.61 2.54 -25.90
CA PRO A 167 4.13 2.36 -27.27
C PRO A 167 4.66 1.06 -27.94
N ASN A 168 5.76 0.50 -27.41
CA ASN A 168 6.41 -0.71 -27.87
C ASN A 168 6.66 -1.71 -26.73
N GLY A 169 5.75 -1.82 -25.78
CA GLY A 169 5.88 -2.75 -24.66
C GLY A 169 6.21 -4.17 -25.13
N PRO A 170 7.01 -4.96 -24.38
CA PRO A 170 7.38 -6.31 -24.79
C PRO A 170 6.13 -7.13 -25.00
N GLY A 171 5.92 -7.56 -26.24
CA GLY A 171 4.82 -8.46 -26.59
C GLY A 171 5.00 -9.79 -25.87
N TRP A 172 4.23 -10.01 -24.82
CA TRP A 172 4.05 -11.34 -24.26
C TRP A 172 3.19 -12.12 -25.26
N GLN A 173 3.84 -12.86 -26.14
CA GLN A 173 3.18 -13.88 -26.94
C GLN A 173 2.77 -15.00 -25.98
N HIS A 174 1.49 -15.34 -26.01
CA HIS A 174 0.90 -16.50 -25.34
C HIS A 174 1.35 -17.80 -26.00
#